data_5af41a8cd792a40da618bb8e73fb983d
#
_entry.id   5af41a8cd792a40da618bb8e73fb983d
#
_cell.length_a   1.000
_cell.length_b   1.000
_cell.length_c   1.000
_cell.angle_alpha   90.00
_cell.angle_beta   90.00
_cell.angle_gamma   90.00
#
_symmetry.space_group_name_H-M   'P 1'
#
loop_
_entity.id
_entity.type
_entity.pdbx_description
1 polymer ?
#
loop_
_entity_poly.entity_id
_entity_poly.type
_entity_poly.pdbx_seq_one_letter_code
_entity_poly.pdbx_strand_id
1 'polypeptide(L)'
;MSLFRRAEGWWLAAWLGLSTGCVGLITQAALAQVGPSPSEAAALTGLHAAAHRGDTAQIEKLAAAKADTNAKAGHGRTPVHVATFARQRDALKALAKAGADLNVLENDRYDAVTIASVADDEETLRVLLALGASSKQTTSRYDGTALIAAAHLGHDGVVRQLIQAGAPLDHVNNLHWTAVIESIVLGDGGRRHQATLKALIDAGANLNVTDRTGSTPLQLARARGYADMVKLLQAAGAK
;
A
#
# COMPACT_ATOMS: atom_id res chain seq x y z
N MET A 1 -1.78 18.62 58.43
CA MET A 1 -0.48 18.45 57.75
C MET A 1 -0.36 17.03 57.20
N SER A 2 -0.44 16.98 55.90
CA SER A 2 0.22 16.10 54.93
C SER A 2 0.28 14.61 55.20
N LEU A 3 -0.52 13.86 54.45
CA LEU A 3 -0.21 12.52 53.92
C LEU A 3 -1.31 12.12 52.94
N PHE A 4 -1.26 12.73 51.75
CA PHE A 4 -1.90 12.21 50.53
C PHE A 4 -0.93 12.44 49.38
N ARG A 5 -0.16 11.41 49.05
CA ARG A 5 0.50 11.19 47.75
C ARG A 5 1.06 9.77 47.74
N ARG A 6 0.42 8.91 46.99
CA ARG A 6 1.01 7.79 46.19
C ARG A 6 -0.03 6.72 45.91
N ALA A 7 -0.79 6.89 44.87
CA ALA A 7 -1.49 5.77 44.21
C ALA A 7 -1.91 6.19 42.78
N GLU A 8 -0.96 6.67 42.01
CA GLU A 8 -1.14 6.82 40.56
C GLU A 8 0.17 6.37 39.91
N GLY A 9 0.21 5.16 39.38
CA GLY A 9 1.43 4.73 38.73
C GLY A 9 1.48 3.30 38.22
N TRP A 10 0.38 2.58 38.19
CA TRP A 10 0.44 1.14 37.79
C TRP A 10 -0.49 0.74 36.63
N TRP A 11 -1.23 1.67 36.02
CA TRP A 11 -2.17 1.35 34.92
C TRP A 11 -1.65 1.78 33.52
N LEU A 12 -0.50 2.45 33.43
CA LEU A 12 0.09 2.86 32.14
C LEU A 12 1.09 1.87 31.53
N ALA A 13 1.53 0.86 32.29
CA ALA A 13 2.55 -0.10 31.82
C ALA A 13 1.97 -1.29 31.03
N ALA A 14 0.67 -1.58 31.12
CA ALA A 14 0.06 -2.72 30.44
C ALA A 14 -0.35 -2.42 28.97
N TRP A 15 -0.42 -1.13 28.57
CA TRP A 15 -0.79 -0.71 27.21
C TRP A 15 0.39 -0.43 26.28
N LEU A 16 1.59 -0.28 26.82
CA LEU A 16 2.81 -0.04 26.03
C LEU A 16 3.42 -1.31 25.42
N GLY A 17 3.02 -2.48 25.89
CA GLY A 17 3.57 -3.75 25.40
C GLY A 17 3.02 -4.22 24.05
N LEU A 18 1.82 -3.76 23.64
CA LEU A 18 1.20 -4.13 22.37
C LEU A 18 1.46 -3.10 21.26
N SER A 19 1.77 -1.84 21.60
CA SER A 19 1.99 -0.78 20.62
C SER A 19 3.40 -0.80 20.01
N THR A 20 4.42 -1.23 20.75
CA THR A 20 5.80 -1.25 20.26
C THR A 20 6.06 -2.32 19.20
N GLY A 21 5.37 -3.47 19.25
CA GLY A 21 5.49 -4.52 18.24
C GLY A 21 4.86 -4.12 16.90
N CYS A 22 3.68 -3.51 16.91
CA CYS A 22 3.01 -3.05 15.67
C CYS A 22 3.65 -1.82 15.06
N VAL A 23 4.07 -0.84 15.85
CA VAL A 23 4.75 0.37 15.36
C VAL A 23 6.09 0.03 14.71
N GLY A 24 6.84 -0.93 15.28
CA GLY A 24 8.09 -1.42 14.69
C GLY A 24 7.88 -2.16 13.37
N LEU A 25 6.78 -2.88 13.19
CA LEU A 25 6.42 -3.56 11.94
C LEU A 25 5.99 -2.56 10.86
N ILE A 26 5.26 -1.50 11.23
CA ILE A 26 4.81 -0.45 10.30
C ILE A 26 6.00 0.33 9.74
N THR A 27 6.97 0.69 10.57
CA THR A 27 8.17 1.41 10.11
C THR A 27 9.04 0.56 9.19
N GLN A 28 9.12 -0.76 9.41
CA GLN A 28 9.85 -1.66 8.50
C GLN A 28 9.14 -1.86 7.15
N ALA A 29 7.81 -1.93 7.14
CA ALA A 29 7.05 -2.03 5.88
C ALA A 29 7.17 -0.74 5.04
N ALA A 30 7.14 0.42 5.69
CA ALA A 30 7.33 1.71 5.02
C ALA A 30 8.77 1.88 4.49
N LEU A 31 9.77 1.33 5.17
CA LEU A 31 11.17 1.36 4.72
C LEU A 31 11.44 0.41 3.53
N ALA A 32 10.70 -0.68 3.40
CA ALA A 32 10.86 -1.64 2.29
C ALA A 32 10.41 -1.06 0.93
N GLN A 33 9.66 0.04 0.91
CA GLN A 33 9.21 0.71 -0.31
C GLN A 33 9.96 2.03 -0.60
N VAL A 34 11.19 2.13 -0.17
CA VAL A 34 12.05 3.27 -0.50
C VAL A 34 12.61 3.08 -1.92
N GLY A 35 12.45 4.09 -2.76
CA GLY A 35 13.06 4.12 -4.10
C GLY A 35 14.59 4.05 -4.05
N PRO A 36 15.25 3.92 -5.20
CA PRO A 36 16.70 3.95 -5.25
C PRO A 36 17.27 5.20 -4.58
N SER A 37 18.24 5.02 -3.70
CA SER A 37 19.03 6.13 -3.15
C SER A 37 19.77 6.88 -4.26
N PRO A 38 20.25 8.11 -4.04
CA PRO A 38 21.02 8.84 -5.04
C PRO A 38 22.24 8.06 -5.57
N SER A 39 22.93 7.31 -4.72
CA SER A 39 24.06 6.47 -5.12
C SER A 39 23.64 5.27 -5.96
N GLU A 40 22.55 4.59 -5.57
CA GLU A 40 21.98 3.50 -6.36
C GLU A 40 21.47 3.99 -7.71
N ALA A 41 20.78 5.14 -7.73
CA ALA A 41 20.30 5.76 -8.97
C ALA A 41 21.44 6.12 -9.92
N ALA A 42 22.56 6.63 -9.41
CA ALA A 42 23.76 6.94 -10.19
C ALA A 42 24.45 5.68 -10.75
N ALA A 43 24.32 4.55 -10.06
CA ALA A 43 24.88 3.27 -10.51
C ALA A 43 24.01 2.52 -11.51
N LEU A 44 22.77 2.97 -11.77
CA LEU A 44 21.89 2.36 -12.77
C LEU A 44 22.48 2.45 -14.16
N THR A 45 22.28 1.40 -14.96
CA THR A 45 22.74 1.33 -16.36
C THR A 45 21.61 0.87 -17.30
N GLY A 46 21.81 0.99 -18.59
CA GLY A 46 20.90 0.45 -19.59
C GLY A 46 19.47 0.94 -19.43
N LEU A 47 18.50 0.01 -19.50
CA LEU A 47 17.07 0.31 -19.36
C LEU A 47 16.70 0.87 -17.99
N HIS A 48 17.36 0.45 -16.91
CA HIS A 48 17.10 0.98 -15.57
C HIS A 48 17.47 2.46 -15.47
N ALA A 49 18.62 2.86 -16.02
CA ALA A 49 19.04 4.25 -16.05
C ALA A 49 18.12 5.11 -16.92
N ALA A 50 17.73 4.62 -18.09
CA ALA A 50 16.79 5.30 -18.98
C ALA A 50 15.40 5.45 -18.32
N ALA A 51 14.90 4.40 -17.66
CA ALA A 51 13.65 4.40 -16.91
C ALA A 51 13.66 5.42 -15.75
N HIS A 52 14.76 5.47 -14.99
CA HIS A 52 14.90 6.41 -13.88
C HIS A 52 14.88 7.88 -14.36
N ARG A 53 15.51 8.18 -15.51
CA ARG A 53 15.57 9.53 -16.07
C ARG A 53 14.35 9.91 -16.93
N GLY A 54 13.45 8.97 -17.20
CA GLY A 54 12.32 9.21 -18.10
C GLY A 54 12.74 9.31 -19.58
N ASP A 55 13.89 8.77 -19.95
CA ASP A 55 14.46 8.83 -21.32
C ASP A 55 13.78 7.79 -22.23
N THR A 56 12.62 8.17 -22.77
CA THR A 56 11.81 7.31 -23.63
C THR A 56 12.54 6.93 -24.92
N ALA A 57 13.31 7.86 -25.49
CA ALA A 57 14.07 7.59 -26.71
C ALA A 57 15.14 6.51 -26.49
N GLN A 58 15.85 6.57 -25.36
CA GLN A 58 16.81 5.54 -25.00
C GLN A 58 16.14 4.21 -24.66
N ILE A 59 14.95 4.21 -24.04
CA ILE A 59 14.17 3.00 -23.80
C ILE A 59 13.82 2.34 -25.15
N GLU A 60 13.26 3.08 -26.10
CA GLU A 60 12.90 2.58 -27.41
C GLU A 60 14.13 2.03 -28.18
N LYS A 61 15.25 2.75 -28.13
CA LYS A 61 16.51 2.31 -28.75
C LYS A 61 17.02 0.99 -28.17
N LEU A 62 17.03 0.87 -26.83
CA LEU A 62 17.50 -0.35 -26.16
C LEU A 62 16.56 -1.52 -26.40
N ALA A 63 15.25 -1.30 -26.40
CA ALA A 63 14.24 -2.31 -26.71
C ALA A 63 14.38 -2.81 -28.16
N ALA A 64 14.60 -1.91 -29.13
CA ALA A 64 14.88 -2.28 -30.51
C ALA A 64 16.17 -3.13 -30.65
N ALA A 65 17.17 -2.88 -29.80
CA ALA A 65 18.38 -3.69 -29.67
C ALA A 65 18.18 -4.99 -28.87
N LYS A 66 16.93 -5.37 -28.56
CA LYS A 66 16.57 -6.60 -27.83
C LYS A 66 17.08 -6.66 -26.38
N ALA A 67 17.29 -5.50 -25.74
CA ALA A 67 17.55 -5.47 -24.30
C ALA A 67 16.37 -6.08 -23.53
N ASP A 68 16.66 -6.86 -22.49
CA ASP A 68 15.64 -7.48 -21.65
C ASP A 68 14.91 -6.39 -20.84
N THR A 69 13.62 -6.17 -21.17
CA THR A 69 12.75 -5.18 -20.53
C THR A 69 12.37 -5.56 -19.09
N ASN A 70 12.59 -6.82 -18.70
CA ASN A 70 12.31 -7.36 -17.38
C ASN A 70 13.58 -7.68 -16.57
N ALA A 71 14.75 -7.26 -17.07
CA ALA A 71 16.02 -7.46 -16.38
C ALA A 71 15.93 -6.92 -14.94
N LYS A 72 16.44 -7.69 -13.98
CA LYS A 72 16.45 -7.32 -12.56
C LYS A 72 17.79 -6.70 -12.17
N ALA A 73 17.73 -5.55 -11.51
CA ALA A 73 18.86 -4.87 -10.88
C ALA A 73 18.83 -5.05 -9.35
N GLY A 74 19.50 -4.18 -8.62
CA GLY A 74 19.49 -4.20 -7.16
C GLY A 74 18.06 -4.31 -6.59
N HIS A 75 17.91 -5.06 -5.51
CA HIS A 75 16.61 -5.40 -4.89
C HIS A 75 15.63 -6.15 -5.81
N GLY A 76 16.10 -6.76 -6.89
CA GLY A 76 15.25 -7.45 -7.86
C GLY A 76 14.34 -6.52 -8.68
N ARG A 77 14.66 -5.23 -8.74
CA ARG A 77 13.87 -4.20 -9.42
C ARG A 77 14.05 -4.26 -10.92
N THR A 78 12.96 -4.26 -11.67
CA THR A 78 12.93 -4.10 -13.12
C THR A 78 12.93 -2.62 -13.51
N PRO A 79 13.14 -2.26 -14.80
CA PRO A 79 12.97 -0.89 -15.27
C PRO A 79 11.60 -0.28 -14.94
N VAL A 80 10.52 -1.10 -14.90
CA VAL A 80 9.18 -0.67 -14.52
C VAL A 80 9.14 -0.19 -13.06
N HIS A 81 9.73 -0.94 -12.12
CA HIS A 81 9.81 -0.52 -10.72
C HIS A 81 10.57 0.81 -10.58
N VAL A 82 11.69 0.92 -11.28
CA VAL A 82 12.54 2.14 -11.25
C VAL A 82 11.78 3.34 -11.80
N ALA A 83 11.09 3.20 -12.94
CA ALA A 83 10.25 4.25 -13.52
C ALA A 83 9.11 4.66 -12.57
N THR A 84 8.50 3.68 -11.87
CA THR A 84 7.42 3.94 -10.91
C THR A 84 7.92 4.75 -9.72
N PHE A 85 9.03 4.35 -9.09
CA PHE A 85 9.63 5.13 -8.00
C PHE A 85 10.02 6.54 -8.42
N ALA A 86 10.51 6.69 -9.65
CA ALA A 86 10.93 7.99 -10.22
C ALA A 86 9.74 8.78 -10.81
N ARG A 87 8.49 8.26 -10.74
CA ARG A 87 7.27 8.85 -11.30
C ARG A 87 7.36 9.18 -12.80
N GLN A 88 8.14 8.40 -13.54
CA GLN A 88 8.41 8.60 -14.97
C GLN A 88 7.32 7.92 -15.82
N ARG A 89 6.15 8.55 -15.91
CA ARG A 89 4.94 7.97 -16.52
C ARG A 89 5.11 7.67 -18.01
N ASP A 90 5.83 8.52 -18.75
CA ASP A 90 6.09 8.27 -20.17
C ASP A 90 7.09 7.14 -20.38
N ALA A 91 8.05 6.96 -19.46
CA ALA A 91 8.91 5.78 -19.45
C ALA A 91 8.11 4.49 -19.21
N LEU A 92 7.10 4.51 -18.31
CA LEU A 92 6.20 3.38 -18.11
C LEU A 92 5.44 3.00 -19.38
N LYS A 93 4.93 4.01 -20.12
CA LYS A 93 4.26 3.78 -21.42
C LYS A 93 5.23 3.18 -22.45
N ALA A 94 6.45 3.71 -22.52
CA ALA A 94 7.48 3.22 -23.45
C ALA A 94 7.90 1.77 -23.10
N LEU A 95 8.09 1.47 -21.83
CA LEU A 95 8.41 0.11 -21.34
C LEU A 95 7.29 -0.88 -21.63
N ALA A 96 6.04 -0.51 -21.36
CA ALA A 96 4.87 -1.35 -21.66
C ALA A 96 4.75 -1.61 -23.17
N LYS A 97 4.92 -0.58 -24.01
CA LYS A 97 4.97 -0.70 -25.49
C LYS A 97 6.09 -1.63 -25.93
N ALA A 98 7.22 -1.65 -25.23
CA ALA A 98 8.35 -2.54 -25.49
C ALA A 98 8.16 -3.97 -24.96
N GLY A 99 7.01 -4.29 -24.36
CA GLY A 99 6.68 -5.62 -23.84
C GLY A 99 7.17 -5.89 -22.41
N ALA A 100 7.47 -4.86 -21.62
CA ALA A 100 7.77 -5.06 -20.22
C ALA A 100 6.56 -5.60 -19.46
N ASP A 101 6.79 -6.58 -18.58
CA ASP A 101 5.77 -7.08 -17.66
C ASP A 101 5.60 -6.09 -16.49
N LEU A 102 4.40 -5.51 -16.39
CA LEU A 102 4.05 -4.53 -15.35
C LEU A 102 3.78 -5.18 -13.99
N ASN A 103 3.70 -6.52 -13.95
CA ASN A 103 3.26 -7.29 -12.79
C ASN A 103 4.41 -8.04 -12.10
N VAL A 104 5.65 -7.80 -12.50
CA VAL A 104 6.81 -8.42 -11.84
C VAL A 104 6.87 -7.98 -10.38
N LEU A 105 7.17 -8.92 -9.50
CA LEU A 105 7.46 -8.62 -8.09
C LEU A 105 8.98 -8.45 -7.91
N GLU A 106 9.37 -7.40 -7.17
CA GLU A 106 10.74 -7.23 -6.71
C GLU A 106 11.03 -8.13 -5.47
N ASN A 107 12.18 -8.02 -4.82
CA ASN A 107 12.61 -8.96 -3.76
C ASN A 107 11.72 -8.92 -2.50
N ASP A 108 11.10 -7.78 -2.17
CA ASP A 108 10.16 -7.65 -1.06
C ASP A 108 8.71 -7.94 -1.47
N ARG A 109 8.54 -8.49 -2.71
CA ARG A 109 7.25 -8.88 -3.30
C ARG A 109 6.31 -7.71 -3.58
N TYR A 110 6.84 -6.53 -3.90
CA TYR A 110 6.03 -5.40 -4.37
C TYR A 110 6.06 -5.31 -5.90
N ASP A 111 4.92 -5.00 -6.49
CA ASP A 111 4.78 -4.64 -7.90
C ASP A 111 4.67 -3.11 -8.07
N ALA A 112 4.65 -2.67 -9.31
CA ALA A 112 4.53 -1.25 -9.63
C ALA A 112 3.21 -0.62 -9.11
N VAL A 113 2.10 -1.37 -9.14
CA VAL A 113 0.79 -0.91 -8.63
C VAL A 113 0.87 -0.67 -7.13
N THR A 114 1.46 -1.59 -6.37
CA THR A 114 1.60 -1.43 -4.91
C THR A 114 2.57 -0.29 -4.57
N ILE A 115 3.68 -0.15 -5.31
CA ILE A 115 4.63 0.97 -5.13
C ILE A 115 3.93 2.32 -5.32
N ALA A 116 3.19 2.51 -6.41
CA ALA A 116 2.43 3.73 -6.66
C ALA A 116 1.35 3.98 -5.59
N SER A 117 0.70 2.91 -5.13
CA SER A 117 -0.36 2.97 -4.11
C SER A 117 0.15 3.42 -2.74
N VAL A 118 1.31 2.93 -2.33
CA VAL A 118 1.96 3.34 -1.06
C VAL A 118 2.52 4.76 -1.15
N ALA A 119 2.97 5.18 -2.32
CA ALA A 119 3.48 6.54 -2.56
C ALA A 119 2.38 7.62 -2.67
N ASP A 120 1.10 7.26 -2.55
CA ASP A 120 -0.06 8.13 -2.81
C ASP A 120 0.00 8.79 -4.20
N ASP A 121 0.60 8.10 -5.18
CA ASP A 121 0.78 8.63 -6.54
C ASP A 121 -0.38 8.16 -7.44
N GLU A 122 -1.51 8.85 -7.31
CA GLU A 122 -2.73 8.57 -8.05
C GLU A 122 -2.54 8.64 -9.57
N GLU A 123 -1.65 9.51 -10.05
CA GLU A 123 -1.44 9.65 -11.48
C GLU A 123 -0.60 8.51 -12.06
N THR A 124 0.45 8.08 -11.35
CA THR A 124 1.25 6.92 -11.78
C THR A 124 0.41 5.64 -11.69
N LEU A 125 -0.39 5.49 -10.63
CA LEU A 125 -1.34 4.37 -10.51
C LEU A 125 -2.30 4.33 -11.69
N ARG A 126 -2.91 5.47 -12.05
CA ARG A 126 -3.83 5.57 -13.20
C ARG A 126 -3.16 5.12 -14.51
N VAL A 127 -1.91 5.54 -14.74
CA VAL A 127 -1.15 5.12 -15.92
C VAL A 127 -0.89 3.63 -15.91
N LEU A 128 -0.44 3.05 -14.80
CA LEU A 128 -0.19 1.60 -14.68
C LEU A 128 -1.45 0.78 -14.94
N LEU A 129 -2.57 1.15 -14.33
CA LEU A 129 -3.85 0.46 -14.53
C LEU A 129 -4.34 0.59 -15.98
N ALA A 130 -4.20 1.76 -16.60
CA ALA A 130 -4.55 1.98 -18.00
C ALA A 130 -3.66 1.17 -18.97
N LEU A 131 -2.44 0.85 -18.58
CA LEU A 131 -1.53 -0.01 -19.34
C LEU A 131 -1.77 -1.52 -19.11
N GLY A 132 -2.72 -1.89 -18.24
CA GLY A 132 -3.09 -3.27 -17.97
C GLY A 132 -2.37 -3.90 -16.77
N ALA A 133 -1.71 -3.12 -15.93
CA ALA A 133 -1.18 -3.64 -14.68
C ALA A 133 -2.30 -4.15 -13.77
N SER A 134 -2.05 -5.26 -13.06
CA SER A 134 -3.06 -5.93 -12.25
C SER A 134 -3.27 -5.22 -10.91
N SER A 135 -4.52 -4.93 -10.57
CA SER A 135 -4.93 -4.49 -9.23
C SER A 135 -5.14 -5.64 -8.23
N LYS A 136 -4.94 -6.91 -8.68
CA LYS A 136 -5.38 -8.10 -7.94
C LYS A 136 -4.23 -8.92 -7.33
N GLN A 137 -2.99 -8.49 -7.53
CA GLN A 137 -1.84 -9.25 -7.06
C GLN A 137 -1.77 -9.28 -5.52
N THR A 138 -1.38 -10.46 -5.03
CA THR A 138 -0.94 -10.60 -3.64
C THR A 138 0.52 -10.18 -3.55
N THR A 139 0.79 -9.16 -2.76
CA THR A 139 2.08 -8.50 -2.64
C THR A 139 2.53 -8.44 -1.18
N SER A 140 3.77 -8.02 -0.94
CA SER A 140 4.38 -7.93 0.38
C SER A 140 4.58 -9.26 1.11
N ARG A 141 5.38 -9.24 2.16
CA ARG A 141 5.57 -10.39 3.08
C ARG A 141 4.33 -10.71 3.92
N TYR A 142 3.35 -9.82 3.93
CA TYR A 142 2.11 -9.99 4.68
C TYR A 142 0.98 -10.61 3.83
N ASP A 143 1.28 -11.01 2.59
CA ASP A 143 0.28 -11.50 1.63
C ASP A 143 -0.90 -10.52 1.47
N GLY A 144 -0.60 -9.22 1.53
CA GLY A 144 -1.55 -8.15 1.31
C GLY A 144 -1.79 -7.89 -0.18
N THR A 145 -2.57 -6.86 -0.47
CA THR A 145 -2.80 -6.33 -1.82
C THR A 145 -2.50 -4.83 -1.83
N ALA A 146 -2.40 -4.23 -3.02
CA ALA A 146 -2.29 -2.78 -3.15
C ALA A 146 -3.45 -2.04 -2.46
N LEU A 147 -4.67 -2.62 -2.49
CA LEU A 147 -5.84 -2.07 -1.81
C LEU A 147 -5.67 -2.05 -0.28
N ILE A 148 -5.17 -3.14 0.30
CA ILE A 148 -4.88 -3.22 1.74
C ILE A 148 -3.82 -2.18 2.12
N ALA A 149 -2.72 -2.07 1.36
CA ALA A 149 -1.66 -1.11 1.62
C ALA A 149 -2.15 0.35 1.54
N ALA A 150 -2.98 0.68 0.54
CA ALA A 150 -3.59 2.00 0.40
C ALA A 150 -4.58 2.31 1.53
N ALA A 151 -5.37 1.32 1.96
CA ALA A 151 -6.33 1.47 3.04
C ALA A 151 -5.64 1.71 4.39
N HIS A 152 -4.56 0.99 4.67
CA HIS A 152 -3.68 1.22 5.83
C HIS A 152 -3.23 2.68 5.95
N LEU A 153 -2.81 3.27 4.83
CA LEU A 153 -2.24 4.62 4.79
C LEU A 153 -3.30 5.73 4.64
N GLY A 154 -4.57 5.36 4.46
CA GLY A 154 -5.64 6.31 4.25
C GLY A 154 -5.57 7.03 2.90
N HIS A 155 -5.00 6.39 1.88
CA HIS A 155 -4.86 6.94 0.52
C HIS A 155 -6.18 6.79 -0.26
N ASP A 156 -7.18 7.55 0.15
CA ASP A 156 -8.57 7.39 -0.30
C ASP A 156 -8.77 7.56 -1.82
N GLY A 157 -7.99 8.41 -2.48
CA GLY A 157 -7.99 8.55 -3.94
C GLY A 157 -7.45 7.31 -4.65
N VAL A 158 -6.36 6.74 -4.14
CA VAL A 158 -5.78 5.47 -4.59
C VAL A 158 -6.76 4.32 -4.37
N VAL A 159 -7.38 4.24 -3.19
CA VAL A 159 -8.38 3.20 -2.86
C VAL A 159 -9.51 3.21 -3.88
N ARG A 160 -10.06 4.38 -4.22
CA ARG A 160 -11.13 4.49 -5.23
C ARG A 160 -10.69 3.98 -6.61
N GLN A 161 -9.46 4.31 -7.04
CA GLN A 161 -8.93 3.83 -8.33
C GLN A 161 -8.75 2.31 -8.34
N LEU A 162 -8.22 1.73 -7.26
CA LEU A 162 -8.04 0.28 -7.13
C LEU A 162 -9.38 -0.46 -7.12
N ILE A 163 -10.39 0.06 -6.43
CA ILE A 163 -11.76 -0.47 -6.43
C ILE A 163 -12.34 -0.47 -7.85
N GLN A 164 -12.22 0.66 -8.57
CA GLN A 164 -12.68 0.77 -9.96
C GLN A 164 -11.96 -0.20 -10.90
N ALA A 165 -10.69 -0.51 -10.62
CA ALA A 165 -9.90 -1.50 -11.36
C ALA A 165 -10.19 -2.95 -10.93
N GLY A 166 -11.16 -3.20 -10.05
CA GLY A 166 -11.58 -4.53 -9.62
C GLY A 166 -10.64 -5.19 -8.61
N ALA A 167 -9.96 -4.42 -7.78
CA ALA A 167 -9.17 -4.96 -6.68
C ALA A 167 -10.04 -5.80 -5.72
N PRO A 168 -9.52 -6.92 -5.16
CA PRO A 168 -10.29 -7.78 -4.28
C PRO A 168 -10.58 -7.07 -2.95
N LEU A 169 -11.86 -6.77 -2.69
CA LEU A 169 -12.31 -6.00 -1.51
C LEU A 169 -12.08 -6.76 -0.21
N ASP A 170 -12.30 -8.07 -0.24
CA ASP A 170 -12.35 -8.92 0.96
C ASP A 170 -11.14 -9.85 1.08
N HIS A 171 -10.06 -9.55 0.36
CA HIS A 171 -8.82 -10.28 0.54
C HIS A 171 -8.36 -10.19 2.01
N VAL A 172 -8.02 -11.33 2.58
CA VAL A 172 -7.53 -11.45 3.96
C VAL A 172 -6.04 -11.73 3.91
N ASN A 173 -5.24 -10.84 4.48
CA ASN A 173 -3.79 -11.01 4.56
C ASN A 173 -3.38 -12.02 5.65
N ASN A 174 -2.09 -12.31 5.78
CA ASN A 174 -1.60 -13.26 6.78
C ASN A 174 -1.68 -12.75 8.23
N LEU A 175 -2.09 -11.49 8.45
CA LEU A 175 -2.45 -10.95 9.77
C LEU A 175 -3.95 -11.16 10.09
N HIS A 176 -4.72 -11.77 9.18
CA HIS A 176 -6.17 -11.89 9.21
C HIS A 176 -6.90 -10.55 9.10
N TRP A 177 -6.36 -9.62 8.32
CA TRP A 177 -6.96 -8.31 8.11
C TRP A 177 -7.35 -8.10 6.65
N THR A 178 -8.52 -7.51 6.45
CA THR A 178 -9.00 -6.99 5.17
C THR A 178 -8.61 -5.50 5.05
N ALA A 179 -8.83 -4.90 3.89
CA ALA A 179 -8.67 -3.45 3.70
C ALA A 179 -9.54 -2.64 4.68
N VAL A 180 -10.76 -3.12 5.00
CA VAL A 180 -11.64 -2.49 6.01
C VAL A 180 -10.98 -2.52 7.39
N ILE A 181 -10.48 -3.67 7.82
CA ILE A 181 -9.82 -3.82 9.13
C ILE A 181 -8.54 -2.96 9.18
N GLU A 182 -7.71 -3.00 8.14
CA GLU A 182 -6.46 -2.21 8.07
C GLU A 182 -6.73 -0.71 8.21
N SER A 183 -7.76 -0.19 7.53
CA SER A 183 -8.13 1.24 7.60
C SER A 183 -8.53 1.69 9.01
N ILE A 184 -8.97 0.76 9.85
CA ILE A 184 -9.38 1.01 11.24
C ILE A 184 -8.21 0.76 12.19
N VAL A 185 -7.59 -0.43 12.10
CA VAL A 185 -6.58 -0.89 13.06
C VAL A 185 -5.29 -0.10 12.96
N LEU A 186 -4.86 0.25 11.78
CA LEU A 186 -3.63 1.00 11.52
C LEU A 186 -3.90 2.47 11.18
N GLY A 187 -5.15 2.82 10.90
CA GLY A 187 -5.59 4.19 10.67
C GLY A 187 -5.60 5.04 11.94
N ASP A 188 -5.67 6.34 11.74
CA ASP A 188 -5.77 7.37 12.79
C ASP A 188 -7.22 7.81 13.09
N GLY A 189 -8.21 7.24 12.38
CA GLY A 189 -9.61 7.63 12.47
C GLY A 189 -9.91 9.00 11.85
N GLY A 190 -8.94 9.65 11.21
CA GLY A 190 -9.04 10.95 10.57
C GLY A 190 -9.80 10.93 9.25
N ARG A 191 -9.96 12.11 8.64
CA ARG A 191 -10.80 12.30 7.44
C ARG A 191 -10.42 11.37 6.27
N ARG A 192 -9.14 11.14 6.03
CA ARG A 192 -8.68 10.28 4.94
C ARG A 192 -9.04 8.82 5.19
N HIS A 193 -8.85 8.31 6.41
CA HIS A 193 -9.25 6.95 6.76
C HIS A 193 -10.77 6.77 6.78
N GLN A 194 -11.54 7.81 7.19
CA GLN A 194 -13.00 7.81 7.07
C GLN A 194 -13.44 7.75 5.60
N ALA A 195 -12.80 8.52 4.71
CA ALA A 195 -13.08 8.50 3.27
C ALA A 195 -12.71 7.15 2.64
N THR A 196 -11.59 6.55 3.06
CA THR A 196 -11.17 5.21 2.68
C THR A 196 -12.19 4.15 3.10
N LEU A 197 -12.60 4.14 4.37
CA LEU A 197 -13.62 3.22 4.87
C LEU A 197 -14.94 3.40 4.11
N LYS A 198 -15.36 4.65 3.89
CA LYS A 198 -16.57 4.94 3.11
C LYS A 198 -16.47 4.39 1.69
N ALA A 199 -15.36 4.55 1.00
CA ALA A 199 -15.17 4.02 -0.35
C ALA A 199 -15.26 2.48 -0.39
N LEU A 200 -14.71 1.79 0.62
CA LEU A 200 -14.81 0.33 0.76
C LEU A 200 -16.26 -0.11 1.02
N ILE A 201 -16.98 0.60 1.91
CA ILE A 201 -18.41 0.36 2.19
C ILE A 201 -19.25 0.54 0.93
N ASP A 202 -19.08 1.67 0.23
CA ASP A 202 -19.84 1.99 -0.98
C ASP A 202 -19.60 0.97 -2.12
N ALA A 203 -18.42 0.34 -2.13
CA ALA A 203 -18.06 -0.72 -3.06
C ALA A 203 -18.60 -2.10 -2.67
N GLY A 204 -19.21 -2.26 -1.50
CA GLY A 204 -19.79 -3.51 -1.03
C GLY A 204 -18.81 -4.45 -0.33
N ALA A 205 -17.72 -3.94 0.27
CA ALA A 205 -16.84 -4.75 1.08
C ALA A 205 -17.57 -5.43 2.24
N ASN A 206 -17.18 -6.65 2.60
CA ASN A 206 -17.77 -7.40 3.70
C ASN A 206 -17.34 -6.80 5.05
N LEU A 207 -18.30 -6.17 5.74
CA LEU A 207 -18.08 -5.48 7.02
C LEU A 207 -18.10 -6.42 8.24
N ASN A 208 -18.28 -7.72 8.04
CA ASN A 208 -18.41 -8.71 9.12
C ASN A 208 -17.25 -9.73 9.15
N VAL A 209 -16.25 -9.55 8.31
CA VAL A 209 -14.99 -10.33 8.42
C VAL A 209 -14.32 -9.95 9.72
N THR A 210 -13.96 -10.96 10.54
CA THR A 210 -13.31 -10.73 11.84
C THR A 210 -11.79 -10.85 11.72
N ASP A 211 -11.09 -10.18 12.63
CA ASP A 211 -9.66 -10.41 12.86
C ASP A 211 -9.41 -11.76 13.58
N ARG A 212 -8.14 -12.05 13.90
CA ARG A 212 -7.77 -13.29 14.63
C ARG A 212 -8.40 -13.42 16.01
N THR A 213 -8.83 -12.32 16.62
CA THR A 213 -9.46 -12.32 17.94
C THR A 213 -10.97 -12.49 17.87
N GLY A 214 -11.53 -12.59 16.66
CA GLY A 214 -12.96 -12.64 16.41
C GLY A 214 -13.64 -11.27 16.44
N SER A 215 -12.87 -10.18 16.46
CA SER A 215 -13.42 -8.82 16.50
C SER A 215 -13.84 -8.34 15.11
N THR A 216 -15.07 -7.84 15.00
CA THR A 216 -15.58 -7.24 13.76
C THR A 216 -15.01 -5.81 13.54
N PRO A 217 -15.02 -5.27 12.31
CA PRO A 217 -14.66 -3.87 12.04
C PRO A 217 -15.38 -2.86 12.93
N LEU A 218 -16.67 -3.08 13.21
CA LEU A 218 -17.46 -2.23 14.11
C LEU A 218 -16.93 -2.26 15.56
N GLN A 219 -16.60 -3.45 16.06
CA GLN A 219 -16.02 -3.60 17.40
C GLN A 219 -14.63 -2.94 17.49
N LEU A 220 -13.80 -3.12 16.46
CA LEU A 220 -12.49 -2.51 16.38
C LEU A 220 -12.56 -0.97 16.33
N ALA A 221 -13.48 -0.39 15.56
CA ALA A 221 -13.69 1.05 15.49
C ALA A 221 -14.17 1.62 16.84
N ARG A 222 -15.07 0.91 17.56
CA ARG A 222 -15.52 1.25 18.92
C ARG A 222 -14.38 1.22 19.92
N ALA A 223 -13.57 0.16 19.91
CA ALA A 223 -12.43 0.01 20.81
C ALA A 223 -11.38 1.13 20.62
N ARG A 224 -11.28 1.71 19.41
CA ARG A 224 -10.40 2.84 19.12
C ARG A 224 -11.02 4.20 19.36
N GLY A 225 -12.32 4.25 19.70
CA GLY A 225 -13.03 5.52 19.90
C GLY A 225 -13.29 6.31 18.61
N TYR A 226 -13.26 5.66 17.44
CA TYR A 226 -13.46 6.32 16.15
C TYR A 226 -14.95 6.52 15.83
N ALA A 227 -15.58 7.47 16.51
CA ALA A 227 -17.02 7.69 16.52
C ALA A 227 -17.61 7.84 15.09
N ASP A 228 -16.93 8.54 14.21
CA ASP A 228 -17.44 8.75 12.83
C ASP A 228 -17.31 7.47 11.98
N MET A 229 -16.25 6.68 12.14
CA MET A 229 -16.16 5.35 11.52
C MET A 229 -17.23 4.39 12.06
N VAL A 230 -17.53 4.43 13.37
CA VAL A 230 -18.64 3.67 13.98
C VAL A 230 -19.96 4.02 13.32
N LYS A 231 -20.25 5.33 13.11
CA LYS A 231 -21.48 5.77 12.42
C LYS A 231 -21.55 5.24 10.98
N LEU A 232 -20.44 5.32 10.24
CA LEU A 232 -20.38 4.80 8.87
C LEU A 232 -20.67 3.29 8.81
N LEU A 233 -20.05 2.50 9.69
CA LEU A 233 -20.24 1.06 9.76
C LEU A 233 -21.67 0.68 10.16
N GLN A 234 -22.24 1.35 11.18
CA GLN A 234 -23.62 1.13 11.62
C GLN A 234 -24.63 1.48 10.52
N ALA A 235 -24.46 2.60 9.85
CA ALA A 235 -25.32 3.02 8.76
C ALA A 235 -25.29 2.03 7.57
N ALA A 236 -24.18 1.31 7.40
CA ALA A 236 -24.00 0.26 6.41
C ALA A 236 -24.47 -1.14 6.88
N GLY A 237 -25.01 -1.27 8.10
CA GLY A 237 -25.51 -2.52 8.63
C GLY A 237 -24.45 -3.48 9.18
N ALA A 238 -23.24 -3.00 9.51
CA ALA A 238 -22.23 -3.82 10.17
C ALA A 238 -22.69 -4.30 11.57
N LYS A 239 -22.27 -5.54 11.95
CA LYS A 239 -22.65 -6.20 13.18
C LYS A 239 -21.52 -6.28 14.20
#